data_ac6411a01cfe2281051ba902e9b6b682
#
_entry.id   ac6411a01cfe2281051ba902e9b6b682
#
_cell.length_a   1.000
_cell.length_b   1.000
_cell.length_c   1.000
_cell.angle_alpha   90.00
_cell.angle_beta   90.00
_cell.angle_gamma   90.00
#
_symmetry.space_group_name_H-M   'P 1'
#
loop_
_entity.id
_entity.type
_entity.pdbx_description
1 polymer ?
#
loop_
_entity_poly.entity_id
_entity_poly.type
_entity_poly.pdbx_seq_one_letter_code
_entity_poly.pdbx_strand_id
1 'polypeptide(L)'
;MHRRLAKVGLRRNTSLVVETGGVHESHDLAVLIAYGATAVNPFAMFHLAKDTPKVTPAVARDNLVKSLVSGLRRIMSKMGVCTIAGYRGSVLFEAIGLSPEVVDYYLPRTQTRIGGMTIPD
;
A
#
# COMPACT_ATOMS: atom_id res chain seq x y z
N MET A 1 -7.27 -4.40 10.23
CA MET A 1 -8.46 -3.52 10.21
C MET A 1 -9.42 -3.87 9.07
N HIS A 2 -9.01 -3.85 7.78
CA HIS A 2 -9.86 -4.14 6.61
C HIS A 2 -10.71 -5.41 6.77
N ARG A 3 -10.08 -6.55 7.10
CA ARG A 3 -10.76 -7.84 7.32
C ARG A 3 -11.79 -7.79 8.46
N ARG A 4 -11.48 -7.09 9.54
CA ARG A 4 -12.40 -6.97 10.69
C ARG A 4 -13.66 -6.19 10.32
N LEU A 5 -13.50 -5.09 9.59
CA LEU A 5 -14.63 -4.32 9.06
C LEU A 5 -15.45 -5.11 8.04
N ALA A 6 -14.80 -5.94 7.23
CA ALA A 6 -15.51 -6.81 6.28
C ALA A 6 -16.36 -7.89 6.99
N LYS A 7 -15.81 -8.51 8.05
CA LYS A 7 -16.54 -9.53 8.85
C LYS A 7 -17.79 -8.98 9.51
N VAL A 8 -17.78 -7.73 9.96
CA VAL A 8 -18.96 -7.09 10.62
C VAL A 8 -19.82 -6.31 9.63
N GLY A 9 -19.58 -6.41 8.33
CA GLY A 9 -20.40 -5.76 7.30
C GLY A 9 -20.17 -4.25 7.15
N LEU A 10 -19.31 -3.66 7.94
CA LEU A 10 -19.11 -2.19 7.96
C LEU A 10 -18.12 -1.68 6.89
N ARG A 11 -17.42 -2.58 6.20
CA ARG A 11 -16.34 -2.17 5.26
C ARG A 11 -16.83 -1.29 4.12
N ARG A 12 -18.05 -1.47 3.66
CA ARG A 12 -18.64 -0.66 2.58
C ARG A 12 -18.86 0.79 2.99
N ASN A 13 -19.19 1.02 4.26
CA ASN A 13 -19.53 2.32 4.81
C ASN A 13 -18.36 3.01 5.51
N THR A 14 -17.15 2.42 5.46
CA THR A 14 -15.98 2.91 6.18
C THR A 14 -14.80 3.06 5.23
N SER A 15 -14.18 4.23 5.25
CA SER A 15 -12.90 4.47 4.60
C SER A 15 -11.74 4.14 5.55
N LEU A 16 -10.66 3.56 5.00
CA LEU A 16 -9.42 3.32 5.72
C LEU A 16 -8.37 4.29 5.20
N VAL A 17 -7.99 5.23 6.03
CA VAL A 17 -6.87 6.13 5.77
C VAL A 17 -5.65 5.59 6.50
N VAL A 18 -4.57 5.37 5.77
CA VAL A 18 -3.29 4.92 6.32
C VAL A 18 -2.33 6.10 6.35
N GLU A 19 -1.88 6.46 7.54
CA GLU A 19 -0.81 7.43 7.73
C GLU A 19 0.45 6.68 8.18
N THR A 20 1.53 6.81 7.42
CA THR A 20 2.75 6.01 7.67
C THR A 20 4.00 6.67 7.13
N GLY A 21 5.12 6.46 7.85
CA GLY A 21 6.46 6.81 7.38
C GLY A 21 7.12 5.71 6.53
N GLY A 22 6.55 4.50 6.48
CA GLY A 22 7.15 3.34 5.82
C GLY A 22 6.92 3.23 4.31
N VAL A 23 6.33 4.24 3.67
CA VAL A 23 6.24 4.29 2.21
C VAL A 23 7.48 4.97 1.67
N HIS A 24 8.25 4.26 0.86
CA HIS A 24 9.48 4.75 0.22
C HIS A 24 9.36 4.81 -1.30
N GLU A 25 8.43 4.05 -1.88
CA GLU A 25 8.22 3.99 -3.32
C GLU A 25 6.76 3.71 -3.71
N SER A 26 6.50 3.73 -5.02
CA SER A 26 5.14 3.47 -5.53
C SER A 26 4.66 2.05 -5.28
N HIS A 27 5.57 1.08 -5.10
CA HIS A 27 5.20 -0.30 -4.79
C HIS A 27 4.59 -0.41 -3.39
N ASP A 28 5.16 0.25 -2.39
CA ASP A 28 4.62 0.28 -1.02
C ASP A 28 3.20 0.86 -1.00
N LEU A 29 3.00 1.95 -1.75
CA LEU A 29 1.68 2.55 -1.92
C LEU A 29 0.69 1.56 -2.56
N ALA A 30 1.12 0.85 -3.60
CA ALA A 30 0.31 -0.15 -4.29
C ALA A 30 -0.09 -1.29 -3.35
N VAL A 31 0.84 -1.80 -2.55
CA VAL A 31 0.59 -2.85 -1.55
C VAL A 31 -0.46 -2.39 -0.53
N LEU A 32 -0.32 -1.20 0.05
CA LEU A 32 -1.27 -0.68 1.03
C LEU A 32 -2.70 -0.57 0.45
N ILE A 33 -2.83 -0.09 -0.79
CA ILE A 33 -4.12 0.02 -1.47
C ILE A 33 -4.69 -1.38 -1.76
N ALA A 34 -3.88 -2.31 -2.24
CA ALA A 34 -4.32 -3.68 -2.50
C ALA A 34 -4.79 -4.39 -1.23
N TYR A 35 -4.17 -4.13 -0.09
CA TYR A 35 -4.62 -4.65 1.21
C TYR A 35 -5.75 -3.84 1.85
N GLY A 36 -6.31 -2.87 1.13
CA GLY A 36 -7.59 -2.26 1.47
C GLY A 36 -7.54 -0.81 1.92
N ALA A 37 -6.42 -0.11 1.83
CA ALA A 37 -6.39 1.32 2.09
C ALA A 37 -7.29 2.06 1.07
N THR A 38 -8.04 3.04 1.56
CA THR A 38 -8.84 3.95 0.72
C THR A 38 -8.00 5.17 0.33
N ALA A 39 -7.20 5.65 1.26
CA ALA A 39 -6.24 6.72 1.08
C ALA A 39 -4.96 6.41 1.87
N VAL A 40 -3.84 6.95 1.40
CA VAL A 40 -2.54 6.81 2.06
C VAL A 40 -1.91 8.18 2.18
N ASN A 41 -1.44 8.52 3.39
CA ASN A 41 -0.64 9.70 3.65
C ASN A 41 0.80 9.27 3.98
N PRO A 42 1.73 9.28 3.01
CA PRO A 42 3.15 8.96 3.23
C PRO A 42 3.88 10.17 3.82
N PHE A 43 3.63 10.48 5.10
CA PHE A 43 4.07 11.74 5.70
C PHE A 43 5.59 11.93 5.67
N ALA A 44 6.37 10.86 5.84
CA ALA A 44 7.84 10.95 5.81
C ALA A 44 8.35 11.38 4.41
N MET A 45 7.77 10.83 3.34
CA MET A 45 8.11 11.25 1.97
C MET A 45 7.80 12.74 1.74
N PHE A 46 6.65 13.22 2.25
CA PHE A 46 6.31 14.64 2.14
C PHE A 46 7.24 15.55 2.95
N HIS A 47 7.72 15.07 4.11
CA HIS A 47 8.73 15.81 4.86
C HIS A 47 10.06 15.88 4.12
N LEU A 48 10.55 14.75 3.61
CA LEU A 48 11.80 14.71 2.83
C LEU A 48 11.71 15.54 1.54
N ALA A 49 10.55 15.55 0.88
CA ALA A 49 10.35 16.33 -0.34
C ALA A 49 10.50 17.85 -0.12
N LYS A 50 10.21 18.37 1.08
CA LYS A 50 10.35 19.80 1.39
C LYS A 50 11.81 20.28 1.30
N ASP A 51 12.75 19.38 1.57
CA ASP A 51 14.18 19.69 1.60
C ASP A 51 14.85 19.48 0.23
N THR A 52 14.05 19.28 -0.83
CA THR A 52 14.57 19.09 -2.19
C THR A 52 15.22 20.38 -2.69
N PRO A 53 16.54 20.36 -3.05
CA PRO A 53 17.24 21.56 -3.53
C PRO A 53 16.62 22.10 -4.83
N LYS A 54 16.69 23.41 -5.01
CA LYS A 54 16.31 24.13 -6.24
C LYS A 54 14.83 24.12 -6.62
N VAL A 55 13.93 23.60 -5.77
CA VAL A 55 12.48 23.65 -5.99
C VAL A 55 11.77 24.13 -4.73
N THR A 56 10.64 24.78 -4.91
CA THR A 56 9.81 25.18 -3.76
C THR A 56 9.13 23.96 -3.12
N PRO A 57 8.85 23.96 -1.81
CA PRO A 57 8.18 22.85 -1.14
C PRO A 57 6.84 22.44 -1.79
N ALA A 58 6.08 23.41 -2.33
CA ALA A 58 4.83 23.14 -3.04
C ALA A 58 5.08 22.35 -4.33
N VAL A 59 6.05 22.78 -5.14
CA VAL A 59 6.42 22.09 -6.39
C VAL A 59 7.00 20.70 -6.10
N ALA A 60 7.83 20.58 -5.07
CA ALA A 60 8.39 19.29 -4.68
C ALA A 60 7.27 18.30 -4.28
N ARG A 61 6.30 18.75 -3.49
CA ARG A 61 5.12 17.97 -3.13
C ARG A 61 4.32 17.52 -4.34
N ASP A 62 4.01 18.43 -5.26
CA ASP A 62 3.24 18.11 -6.46
C ASP A 62 3.97 17.12 -7.36
N ASN A 63 5.28 17.25 -7.50
CA ASN A 63 6.10 16.33 -8.25
C ASN A 63 6.11 14.93 -7.60
N LEU A 64 6.21 14.85 -6.28
CA LEU A 64 6.11 13.61 -5.53
C LEU A 64 4.76 12.92 -5.77
N VAL A 65 3.65 13.64 -5.63
CA VAL A 65 2.31 13.09 -5.88
C VAL A 65 2.18 12.58 -7.31
N LYS A 66 2.62 13.36 -8.31
CA LYS A 66 2.61 12.93 -9.72
C LYS A 66 3.42 11.66 -9.94
N SER A 67 4.60 11.57 -9.33
CA SER A 67 5.47 10.39 -9.40
C SER A 67 4.80 9.16 -8.81
N LEU A 68 4.26 9.26 -7.60
CA LEU A 68 3.58 8.15 -6.92
C LEU A 68 2.35 7.67 -7.71
N VAL A 69 1.53 8.60 -8.20
CA VAL A 69 0.34 8.28 -9.02
C VAL A 69 0.74 7.63 -10.34
N SER A 70 1.79 8.13 -11.00
CA SER A 70 2.31 7.53 -12.24
C SER A 70 2.85 6.11 -12.01
N GLY A 71 3.59 5.91 -10.92
CA GLY A 71 4.07 4.59 -10.52
C GLY A 71 2.93 3.61 -10.24
N LEU A 72 1.93 4.04 -9.46
CA LEU A 72 0.75 3.22 -9.18
C LEU A 72 -0.01 2.83 -10.46
N ARG A 73 -0.24 3.77 -11.36
CA ARG A 73 -0.89 3.50 -12.66
C ARG A 73 -0.11 2.47 -13.48
N ARG A 74 1.23 2.55 -13.46
CA ARG A 74 2.10 1.59 -14.16
C ARG A 74 1.99 0.19 -13.57
N ILE A 75 1.95 0.06 -12.25
CA ILE A 75 1.76 -1.22 -11.55
C ILE A 75 0.39 -1.80 -11.90
N MET A 76 -0.69 -1.02 -11.78
CA MET A 76 -2.04 -1.46 -12.11
C MET A 76 -2.17 -1.88 -13.57
N SER A 77 -1.57 -1.13 -14.49
CA SER A 77 -1.56 -1.46 -15.93
C SER A 77 -0.89 -2.80 -16.20
N LYS A 78 0.24 -3.10 -15.56
CA LYS A 78 0.92 -4.40 -15.68
C LYS A 78 0.07 -5.56 -15.13
N MET A 79 -0.77 -5.30 -14.14
CA MET A 79 -1.69 -6.30 -13.57
C MET A 79 -3.03 -6.38 -14.32
N GLY A 80 -3.24 -5.57 -15.37
CA GLY A 80 -4.48 -5.53 -16.14
C GLY A 80 -5.68 -4.93 -15.40
N VAL A 81 -5.45 -4.13 -14.36
CA VAL A 81 -6.52 -3.53 -13.54
C VAL A 81 -6.67 -2.05 -13.87
N CYS A 82 -7.85 -1.64 -14.31
CA CYS A 82 -8.12 -0.27 -14.78
C CYS A 82 -8.58 0.69 -13.68
N THR A 83 -9.13 0.19 -12.58
CA THR A 83 -9.74 1.03 -11.53
C THR A 83 -9.16 0.74 -10.15
N ILE A 84 -9.02 1.78 -9.34
CA ILE A 84 -8.60 1.65 -7.93
C ILE A 84 -9.60 0.77 -7.14
N ALA A 85 -10.89 0.87 -7.45
CA ALA A 85 -11.91 0.05 -6.79
C ALA A 85 -11.70 -1.45 -7.06
N GLY A 86 -11.33 -1.83 -8.28
CA GLY A 86 -11.00 -3.21 -8.65
C GLY A 86 -9.64 -3.67 -8.11
N TYR A 87 -8.71 -2.74 -7.92
CA TYR A 87 -7.39 -3.05 -7.37
C TYR A 87 -7.42 -3.24 -5.85
N ARG A 88 -8.26 -2.49 -5.15
CA ARG A 88 -8.37 -2.53 -3.70
C ARG A 88 -8.94 -3.86 -3.21
N GLY A 89 -8.18 -4.55 -2.37
CA GLY A 89 -8.55 -5.88 -1.86
C GLY A 89 -8.30 -7.03 -2.84
N SER A 90 -7.59 -6.78 -3.94
CA SER A 90 -7.30 -7.77 -4.98
C SER A 90 -6.31 -8.86 -4.55
N VAL A 91 -5.45 -8.58 -3.55
CA VAL A 91 -4.44 -9.53 -3.04
C VAL A 91 -3.59 -10.15 -4.17
N LEU A 92 -3.12 -9.33 -5.09
CA LEU A 92 -2.33 -9.72 -6.27
C LEU A 92 -0.81 -9.78 -5.97
N PHE A 93 -0.44 -9.99 -4.72
CA PHE A 93 0.95 -10.09 -4.26
C PHE A 93 1.25 -11.46 -3.69
N GLU A 94 2.52 -11.82 -3.73
CA GLU A 94 3.07 -12.99 -3.07
C GLU A 94 3.99 -12.52 -1.93
N ALA A 95 3.87 -13.14 -0.77
CA ALA A 95 4.77 -12.90 0.34
C ALA A 95 6.00 -13.81 0.17
N ILE A 96 7.19 -13.21 0.21
CA ILE A 96 8.45 -13.93 0.10
C ILE A 96 9.26 -13.68 1.37
N GLY A 97 9.78 -14.76 1.97
CA GLY A 97 10.60 -14.67 3.17
C GLY A 97 9.83 -14.48 4.48
N LEU A 98 8.52 -14.70 4.48
CA LEU A 98 7.69 -14.73 5.69
C LEU A 98 7.15 -16.13 5.92
N SER A 99 7.09 -16.56 7.19
CA SER A 99 6.50 -17.86 7.50
C SER A 99 5.02 -17.92 7.15
N PRO A 100 4.48 -19.10 6.79
CA PRO A 100 3.05 -19.25 6.52
C PRO A 100 2.16 -18.76 7.67
N GLU A 101 2.56 -18.98 8.92
CA GLU A 101 1.83 -18.56 10.11
C GLU A 101 1.66 -17.02 10.18
N VAL A 102 2.76 -16.29 9.88
CA VAL A 102 2.73 -14.81 9.81
C VAL A 102 1.83 -14.36 8.66
N VAL A 103 1.95 -14.98 7.49
CA VAL A 103 1.16 -14.61 6.32
C VAL A 103 -0.32 -14.88 6.55
N ASP A 104 -0.69 -16.02 7.09
CA ASP A 104 -2.09 -16.37 7.36
C ASP A 104 -2.74 -15.42 8.38
N TYR A 105 -1.96 -14.98 9.37
CA TYR A 105 -2.46 -14.09 10.40
C TYR A 105 -2.60 -12.64 9.92
N TYR A 106 -1.55 -12.08 9.30
CA TYR A 106 -1.48 -10.65 8.94
C TYR A 106 -1.93 -10.36 7.51
N LEU A 107 -1.65 -11.27 6.57
CA LEU A 107 -1.87 -11.12 5.13
C LEU A 107 -2.76 -12.25 4.55
N PRO A 108 -3.94 -12.50 5.13
CA PRO A 108 -4.77 -13.64 4.77
C PRO A 108 -5.11 -13.64 3.27
N ARG A 109 -5.07 -14.81 2.65
CA ARG A 109 -5.23 -15.09 1.22
C ARG A 109 -4.03 -14.70 0.35
N THR A 110 -2.96 -14.17 0.93
CA THR A 110 -1.71 -13.96 0.21
C THR A 110 -0.98 -15.29 0.09
N GLN A 111 -0.49 -15.59 -1.09
CA GLN A 111 0.32 -16.79 -1.28
C GLN A 111 1.73 -16.57 -0.71
N THR A 112 2.29 -17.63 -0.12
CA THR A 112 3.69 -17.68 0.28
C THR A 112 4.26 -19.03 -0.14
N ARG A 113 5.19 -19.02 -1.10
CA ARG A 113 5.87 -20.21 -1.60
C ARG A 113 7.26 -20.36 -0.98
N ILE A 114 7.83 -19.24 -0.57
CA ILE A 114 9.15 -19.19 0.06
C ILE A 114 8.95 -18.64 1.46
N GLY A 115 8.94 -19.52 2.43
CA GLY A 115 8.87 -19.19 3.85
C GLY A 115 10.15 -18.51 4.33
N GLY A 116 10.17 -18.11 5.60
CA GLY A 116 11.32 -17.44 6.21
C GLY A 116 11.01 -16.95 7.62
N MET A 117 11.14 -15.65 7.86
CA MET A 117 11.02 -15.04 9.18
C MET A 117 9.68 -15.30 9.85
N THR A 118 9.73 -15.65 11.12
CA THR A 118 8.62 -15.63 12.07
C THR A 118 8.69 -14.34 12.87
N ILE A 119 7.58 -13.95 13.49
CA ILE A 119 7.60 -12.88 14.50
C ILE A 119 7.97 -13.55 15.81
N PRO A 120 9.08 -13.18 16.47
CA PRO A 120 9.39 -13.70 17.79
C PRO A 120 8.30 -13.26 18.79
N ASP A 121 8.02 -14.15 19.73
CA ASP A 121 7.08 -13.92 20.83
C ASP A 121 7.53 -12.75 21.73
#